data_cfbf378c376877d854a4d93b3c91fc05
#
_entry.id   cfbf378c376877d854a4d93b3c91fc05
#
_cell.length_a   1.000
_cell.length_b   1.000
_cell.length_c   1.000
_cell.angle_alpha   90.00
_cell.angle_beta   90.00
_cell.angle_gamma   90.00
#
_symmetry.space_group_name_H-M   'P 1'
#
loop_
_entity.id
_entity.type
_entity.pdbx_description
1 polymer ?
#
loop_
_entity_poly.entity_id
_entity_poly.type
_entity_poly.pdbx_seq_one_letter_code
_entity_poly.pdbx_strand_id
1 'polypeptide(L)'
;MNHISRIDFENAKAEVVCFDNGTEVREYQAIIHVVNSRLAYAQQLEAVLNAYDALRSQFEGTQTVFKRYFLSDAANQADDVIAADLSLCAKSIIQQAPLDGTKIALWVYLMSGVETQLNKSGLYEVRHGEFRHLYNASAHNLAANSEYQMRLLFNEYVMQLAEEGCKLSENCIRTWLFVNDIDLNYG
;
A
#
# COMPACT_ATOMS: atom_id res chain seq x y z
N MET A 1 2.18 -6.51 23.24
CA MET A 1 0.92 -7.28 23.11
C MET A 1 0.17 -6.70 21.92
N ASN A 2 -0.10 -7.51 20.88
CA ASN A 2 -0.81 -7.00 19.70
C ASN A 2 -2.28 -6.77 20.08
N HIS A 3 -2.72 -5.53 19.99
CA HIS A 3 -4.12 -5.18 20.27
C HIS A 3 -4.80 -4.85 18.95
N ILE A 4 -5.93 -5.50 18.67
CA ILE A 4 -6.78 -5.17 17.52
C ILE A 4 -7.82 -4.18 18.00
N SER A 5 -7.86 -3.00 17.40
CA SER A 5 -8.86 -1.97 17.63
C SER A 5 -9.77 -1.85 16.41
N ARG A 6 -11.05 -1.63 16.66
CA ARG A 6 -12.04 -1.30 15.62
C ARG A 6 -12.47 0.13 15.82
N ILE A 7 -12.47 0.89 14.72
CA ILE A 7 -12.81 2.31 14.69
C ILE A 7 -13.87 2.51 13.61
N ASP A 8 -15.00 3.06 13.99
CA ASP A 8 -16.10 3.38 13.08
C ASP A 8 -15.99 4.85 12.64
N PHE A 9 -16.19 5.08 11.34
CA PHE A 9 -16.27 6.39 10.71
C PHE A 9 -17.59 6.52 9.95
N GLU A 10 -17.88 7.72 9.46
CA GLU A 10 -19.00 7.91 8.55
C GLU A 10 -18.78 7.11 7.26
N ASN A 11 -19.66 6.16 6.95
CA ASN A 11 -19.61 5.27 5.78
C ASN A 11 -18.37 4.36 5.65
N ALA A 12 -17.48 4.33 6.65
CA ALA A 12 -16.32 3.44 6.67
C ALA A 12 -16.03 2.91 8.07
N LYS A 13 -15.23 1.85 8.15
CA LYS A 13 -14.69 1.28 9.39
C LYS A 13 -13.25 0.88 9.19
N ALA A 14 -12.44 0.95 10.25
CA ALA A 14 -11.07 0.46 10.24
C ALA A 14 -10.86 -0.64 11.30
N GLU A 15 -10.10 -1.65 10.94
CA GLU A 15 -9.49 -2.58 11.88
C GLU A 15 -7.98 -2.27 11.94
N VAL A 16 -7.47 -2.01 13.14
CA VAL A 16 -6.11 -1.55 13.35
C VAL A 16 -5.38 -2.50 14.28
N VAL A 17 -4.18 -2.90 13.88
CA VAL A 17 -3.24 -3.65 14.73
C VAL A 17 -2.03 -2.76 15.01
N CYS A 18 -1.67 -2.66 16.29
CA CYS A 18 -0.45 -2.00 16.72
C CYS A 18 0.60 -3.06 17.13
N PHE A 19 1.78 -2.93 16.59
CA PHE A 19 2.97 -3.64 17.06
C PHE A 19 3.90 -2.64 17.78
N ASP A 20 4.06 -2.86 19.07
CA ASP A 20 4.94 -2.09 19.95
C ASP A 20 5.92 -3.07 20.62
N ASN A 21 7.19 -2.95 20.30
CA ASN A 21 8.28 -3.76 20.84
C ASN A 21 9.02 -3.06 22.00
N GLY A 22 8.48 -1.92 22.47
CA GLY A 22 9.08 -1.13 23.55
C GLY A 22 10.22 -0.21 23.10
N THR A 23 10.43 -0.05 21.79
CA THR A 23 11.35 0.96 21.23
C THR A 23 10.61 2.25 20.88
N GLU A 24 11.33 3.23 20.32
CA GLU A 24 10.71 4.47 19.80
C GLU A 24 9.85 4.21 18.54
N VAL A 25 10.12 3.11 17.85
CA VAL A 25 9.40 2.71 16.64
C VAL A 25 8.17 1.88 16.99
N ARG A 26 7.01 2.37 16.61
CA ARG A 26 5.74 1.62 16.65
C ARG A 26 5.21 1.45 15.24
N GLU A 27 4.63 0.30 15.00
CA GLU A 27 4.05 -0.05 13.71
C GLU A 27 2.53 -0.21 13.84
N TYR A 28 1.80 0.38 12.91
CA TYR A 28 0.35 0.28 12.85
C TYR A 28 -0.05 -0.23 11.46
N GLN A 29 -0.81 -1.28 11.43
CA GLN A 29 -1.42 -1.76 10.21
C GLN A 29 -2.93 -1.62 10.33
N ALA A 30 -3.53 -0.98 9.36
CA ALA A 30 -4.96 -0.76 9.32
C ALA A 30 -5.55 -1.24 8.00
N ILE A 31 -6.73 -1.83 8.06
CA ILE A 31 -7.55 -2.06 6.88
C ILE A 31 -8.84 -1.26 7.02
N ILE A 32 -9.13 -0.45 6.01
CA ILE A 32 -10.30 0.43 5.96
C ILE A 32 -11.28 -0.13 4.94
N HIS A 33 -12.51 -0.39 5.40
CA HIS A 33 -13.61 -0.88 4.59
C HIS A 33 -14.74 0.13 4.55
N VAL A 34 -15.41 0.22 3.40
CA VAL A 34 -16.70 0.92 3.27
C VAL A 34 -17.78 0.08 3.93
N VAL A 35 -18.72 0.69 4.63
CA VAL A 35 -19.83 -0.03 5.30
C VAL A 35 -21.10 -0.10 4.46
N ASN A 36 -21.23 0.74 3.41
CA ASN A 36 -22.41 0.78 2.55
C ASN A 36 -22.02 0.53 1.08
N SER A 37 -22.21 -0.71 0.64
CA SER A 37 -21.87 -1.12 -0.74
C SER A 37 -22.77 -0.49 -1.83
N ARG A 38 -23.88 0.15 -1.46
CA ARG A 38 -24.82 0.81 -2.40
C ARG A 38 -24.37 2.20 -2.82
N LEU A 39 -23.40 2.79 -2.13
CA LEU A 39 -22.83 4.08 -2.51
C LEU A 39 -22.19 4.00 -3.89
N ALA A 40 -22.24 5.08 -4.65
CA ALA A 40 -21.47 5.23 -5.87
C ALA A 40 -19.96 5.16 -5.57
N TYR A 41 -19.14 4.75 -6.54
CA TYR A 41 -17.70 4.60 -6.32
C TYR A 41 -17.04 5.88 -5.77
N ALA A 42 -17.36 7.05 -6.33
CA ALA A 42 -16.80 8.32 -5.85
C ALA A 42 -17.09 8.57 -4.35
N GLN A 43 -18.28 8.22 -3.88
CA GLN A 43 -18.65 8.33 -2.46
C GLN A 43 -17.92 7.30 -1.61
N GLN A 44 -17.68 6.09 -2.14
CA GLN A 44 -16.89 5.07 -1.43
C GLN A 44 -15.42 5.49 -1.33
N LEU A 45 -14.84 6.06 -2.38
CA LEU A 45 -13.48 6.59 -2.38
C LEU A 45 -13.34 7.72 -1.35
N GLU A 46 -14.27 8.68 -1.36
CA GLU A 46 -14.30 9.77 -0.38
C GLU A 46 -14.39 9.24 1.06
N ALA A 47 -15.27 8.26 1.32
CA ALA A 47 -15.41 7.65 2.65
C ALA A 47 -14.10 6.99 3.12
N VAL A 48 -13.41 6.27 2.24
CA VAL A 48 -12.12 5.64 2.56
C VAL A 48 -11.03 6.66 2.84
N LEU A 49 -10.94 7.72 2.05
CA LEU A 49 -9.93 8.77 2.23
C LEU A 49 -10.19 9.59 3.50
N ASN A 50 -11.44 9.97 3.77
CA ASN A 50 -11.82 10.66 5.01
C ASN A 50 -11.54 9.79 6.24
N ALA A 51 -11.85 8.50 6.18
CA ALA A 51 -11.54 7.57 7.25
C ALA A 51 -10.02 7.42 7.47
N TYR A 52 -9.24 7.38 6.40
CA TYR A 52 -7.77 7.36 6.49
C TYR A 52 -7.23 8.62 7.16
N ASP A 53 -7.69 9.81 6.78
CA ASP A 53 -7.23 11.08 7.36
C ASP A 53 -7.62 11.18 8.84
N ALA A 54 -8.84 10.78 9.19
CA ALA A 54 -9.29 10.72 10.57
C ALA A 54 -8.52 9.68 11.40
N LEU A 55 -8.20 8.52 10.81
CA LEU A 55 -7.37 7.50 11.43
C LEU A 55 -5.96 8.02 11.70
N ARG A 56 -5.32 8.61 10.69
CA ARG A 56 -3.97 9.14 10.80
C ARG A 56 -3.87 10.21 11.89
N SER A 57 -4.89 11.05 12.03
CA SER A 57 -4.95 12.09 13.07
C SER A 57 -4.98 11.52 14.50
N GLN A 58 -5.41 10.26 14.69
CA GLN A 58 -5.39 9.60 15.98
C GLN A 58 -4.01 9.02 16.35
N PHE A 59 -3.12 8.85 15.38
CA PHE A 59 -1.77 8.31 15.58
C PHE A 59 -0.74 9.40 15.31
N GLU A 60 -0.69 10.40 16.20
CA GLU A 60 0.24 11.53 16.12
C GLU A 60 1.70 11.04 16.01
N GLY A 61 2.51 11.78 15.25
CA GLY A 61 3.94 11.46 15.04
C GLY A 61 4.20 10.25 14.13
N THR A 62 3.16 9.66 13.50
CA THR A 62 3.36 8.60 12.52
C THR A 62 3.58 9.13 11.12
N GLN A 63 4.37 8.39 10.34
CA GLN A 63 4.52 8.54 8.89
C GLN A 63 3.77 7.42 8.19
N THR A 64 3.12 7.73 7.05
CA THR A 64 2.54 6.70 6.20
C THR A 64 3.65 6.09 5.36
N VAL A 65 3.88 4.80 5.56
CA VAL A 65 4.91 4.04 4.87
C VAL A 65 4.39 3.44 3.58
N PHE A 66 3.21 2.84 3.65
CA PHE A 66 2.65 2.08 2.55
C PHE A 66 1.12 2.17 2.53
N LYS A 67 0.55 2.27 1.31
CA LYS A 67 -0.87 2.13 1.04
C LYS A 67 -1.11 1.10 -0.06
N ARG A 68 -2.10 0.25 0.11
CA ARG A 68 -2.60 -0.61 -0.96
C ARG A 68 -4.10 -0.45 -1.12
N TYR A 69 -4.49 0.00 -2.29
CA TYR A 69 -5.88 0.11 -2.70
C TYR A 69 -6.32 -1.18 -3.40
N PHE A 70 -7.40 -1.76 -2.92
CA PHE A 70 -8.08 -2.91 -3.53
C PHE A 70 -9.30 -2.39 -4.26
N LEU A 71 -9.31 -2.48 -5.59
CA LEU A 71 -10.36 -1.93 -6.43
C LEU A 71 -11.15 -3.04 -7.11
N SER A 72 -12.46 -2.83 -7.27
CA SER A 72 -13.32 -3.75 -8.03
C SER A 72 -13.08 -3.64 -9.54
N ASP A 73 -12.63 -2.48 -10.04
CA ASP A 73 -12.38 -2.18 -11.44
C ASP A 73 -11.24 -1.15 -11.54
N ALA A 74 -9.99 -1.63 -11.45
CA ALA A 74 -8.83 -0.74 -11.47
C ALA A 74 -8.70 0.04 -12.79
N ALA A 75 -9.14 -0.52 -13.92
CA ALA A 75 -9.06 0.14 -15.22
C ALA A 75 -9.85 1.46 -15.28
N ASN A 76 -10.97 1.54 -14.56
CA ASN A 76 -11.82 2.72 -14.52
C ASN A 76 -11.72 3.54 -13.22
N GLN A 77 -11.04 3.03 -12.19
CA GLN A 77 -11.04 3.60 -10.85
C GLN A 77 -9.67 4.08 -10.37
N ALA A 78 -8.57 3.59 -10.97
CA ALA A 78 -7.23 3.89 -10.48
C ALA A 78 -6.85 5.37 -10.61
N ASP A 79 -7.24 6.01 -11.72
CA ASP A 79 -6.93 7.43 -11.95
C ASP A 79 -7.60 8.33 -10.92
N ASP A 80 -8.81 8.01 -10.48
CA ASP A 80 -9.49 8.75 -9.41
C ASP A 80 -8.75 8.63 -8.07
N VAL A 81 -8.22 7.43 -7.73
CA VAL A 81 -7.39 7.23 -6.54
C VAL A 81 -6.11 8.05 -6.63
N ILE A 82 -5.43 8.02 -7.79
CA ILE A 82 -4.17 8.77 -8.01
C ILE A 82 -4.42 10.28 -7.87
N ALA A 83 -5.52 10.78 -8.42
CA ALA A 83 -5.88 12.19 -8.37
C ALA A 83 -6.29 12.65 -6.95
N ALA A 84 -6.98 11.79 -6.20
CA ALA A 84 -7.51 12.13 -4.88
C ALA A 84 -6.52 11.92 -3.73
N ASP A 85 -5.64 10.93 -3.81
CA ASP A 85 -4.63 10.66 -2.77
C ASP A 85 -3.25 11.21 -3.16
N LEU A 86 -2.95 12.42 -2.74
CA LEU A 86 -1.67 13.09 -2.96
C LEU A 86 -0.63 12.81 -1.86
N SER A 87 -0.91 11.91 -0.92
CA SER A 87 0.02 11.58 0.16
C SER A 87 1.32 10.99 -0.38
N LEU A 88 2.44 11.37 0.20
CA LEU A 88 3.75 10.85 -0.16
C LEU A 88 4.04 9.57 0.63
N CYS A 89 3.90 8.42 -0.01
CA CYS A 89 4.20 7.09 0.54
C CYS A 89 4.35 6.09 -0.60
N ALA A 90 4.80 4.87 -0.30
CA ALA A 90 4.73 3.78 -1.26
C ALA A 90 3.25 3.42 -1.51
N LYS A 91 2.78 3.46 -2.77
CA LYS A 91 1.38 3.18 -3.14
C LYS A 91 1.29 2.03 -4.11
N SER A 92 0.39 1.11 -3.83
CA SER A 92 0.03 -0.01 -4.71
C SER A 92 -1.47 0.05 -4.99
N ILE A 93 -1.85 -0.03 -6.24
CA ILE A 93 -3.25 -0.11 -6.67
C ILE A 93 -3.41 -1.44 -7.39
N ILE A 94 -4.32 -2.27 -6.91
CA ILE A 94 -4.56 -3.59 -7.49
C ILE A 94 -6.04 -3.81 -7.79
N GLN A 95 -6.30 -4.58 -8.84
CA GLN A 95 -7.65 -5.03 -9.15
C GLN A 95 -7.95 -6.30 -8.35
N GLN A 96 -8.55 -6.10 -7.22
CA GLN A 96 -9.09 -7.17 -6.38
C GLN A 96 -10.32 -6.63 -5.66
N ALA A 97 -11.49 -7.01 -6.13
CA ALA A 97 -12.74 -6.56 -5.53
C ALA A 97 -12.84 -6.98 -4.07
N PRO A 98 -13.21 -6.08 -3.15
CA PRO A 98 -13.54 -6.45 -1.77
C PRO A 98 -14.68 -7.47 -1.73
N LEU A 99 -14.57 -8.47 -0.84
CA LEU A 99 -15.53 -9.59 -0.76
C LEU A 99 -16.89 -9.18 -0.23
N ASP A 100 -17.01 -8.02 0.40
CA ASP A 100 -18.25 -7.47 0.96
C ASP A 100 -19.13 -6.74 -0.08
N GLY A 101 -18.73 -6.78 -1.36
CA GLY A 101 -19.44 -6.15 -2.46
C GLY A 101 -19.22 -4.64 -2.57
N THR A 102 -18.32 -4.07 -1.80
CA THR A 102 -17.87 -2.69 -1.98
C THR A 102 -16.91 -2.57 -3.17
N LYS A 103 -16.66 -1.36 -3.62
CA LYS A 103 -15.83 -1.11 -4.82
C LYS A 103 -14.39 -0.80 -4.48
N ILE A 104 -14.10 -0.50 -3.21
CA ILE A 104 -12.78 -0.11 -2.74
C ILE A 104 -12.58 -0.52 -1.28
N ALA A 105 -11.36 -0.97 -0.96
CA ALA A 105 -10.83 -1.05 0.40
C ALA A 105 -9.39 -0.54 0.40
N LEU A 106 -8.89 -0.12 1.56
CA LEU A 106 -7.54 0.42 1.71
C LEU A 106 -6.81 -0.26 2.87
N TRP A 107 -5.67 -0.87 2.57
CA TRP A 107 -4.69 -1.25 3.59
C TRP A 107 -3.64 -0.15 3.75
N VAL A 108 -3.37 0.21 5.00
CA VAL A 108 -2.43 1.27 5.38
C VAL A 108 -1.40 0.73 6.36
N TYR A 109 -0.14 1.10 6.17
CA TYR A 109 0.95 0.86 7.09
C TYR A 109 1.54 2.18 7.54
N LEU A 110 1.48 2.43 8.86
CA LEU A 110 2.01 3.63 9.51
C LEU A 110 3.14 3.24 10.46
N MET A 111 4.14 4.10 10.61
CA MET A 111 5.23 3.94 11.57
C MET A 111 5.49 5.25 12.31
N SER A 112 5.75 5.18 13.62
CA SER A 112 6.30 6.30 14.40
C SER A 112 7.81 6.16 14.55
N GLY A 113 8.49 7.26 14.88
CA GLY A 113 9.95 7.25 15.12
C GLY A 113 10.77 6.95 13.86
N VAL A 114 10.26 7.30 12.68
CA VAL A 114 10.91 7.05 11.38
C VAL A 114 11.04 8.32 10.56
N GLU A 115 12.04 8.35 9.69
CA GLU A 115 12.21 9.33 8.63
C GLU A 115 11.84 8.68 7.29
N THR A 116 11.20 9.43 6.40
CA THR A 116 10.75 8.90 5.11
C THR A 116 11.12 9.84 3.97
N GLN A 117 11.45 9.26 2.82
CA GLN A 117 11.70 10.04 1.59
C GLN A 117 11.45 9.21 0.33
N LEU A 118 11.18 9.88 -0.78
CA LEU A 118 11.22 9.29 -2.11
C LEU A 118 12.62 9.49 -2.69
N ASN A 119 13.31 8.40 -2.99
CA ASN A 119 14.66 8.44 -3.55
C ASN A 119 14.63 8.73 -5.05
N LYS A 120 15.78 9.12 -5.61
CA LYS A 120 15.94 9.34 -7.06
C LYS A 120 15.74 8.06 -7.87
N SER A 121 16.02 6.91 -7.29
CA SER A 121 15.73 5.58 -7.84
C SER A 121 14.23 5.29 -8.05
N GLY A 122 13.36 6.11 -7.47
CA GLY A 122 11.90 5.86 -7.43
C GLY A 122 11.45 4.98 -6.25
N LEU A 123 12.38 4.47 -5.46
CA LEU A 123 12.05 3.70 -4.25
C LEU A 123 11.69 4.64 -3.09
N TYR A 124 10.65 4.28 -2.35
CA TYR A 124 10.28 4.99 -1.13
C TYR A 124 11.07 4.42 0.05
N GLU A 125 11.81 5.29 0.71
CA GLU A 125 12.72 4.93 1.79
C GLU A 125 12.13 5.28 3.15
N VAL A 126 12.33 4.38 4.12
CA VAL A 126 12.00 4.54 5.53
C VAL A 126 13.24 4.22 6.35
N ARG A 127 13.65 5.13 7.22
CA ARG A 127 14.81 4.98 8.10
C ARG A 127 14.41 5.02 9.57
N HIS A 128 15.00 4.13 10.34
CA HIS A 128 14.96 4.16 11.81
C HIS A 128 16.17 3.42 12.40
N GLY A 129 16.83 4.03 13.37
CA GLY A 129 18.07 3.49 13.93
C GLY A 129 19.10 3.24 12.83
N GLU A 130 19.62 2.02 12.76
CA GLU A 130 20.56 1.59 11.71
C GLU A 130 19.86 0.93 10.50
N PHE A 131 18.53 0.83 10.50
CA PHE A 131 17.77 0.18 9.45
C PHE A 131 17.32 1.16 8.38
N ARG A 132 17.36 0.67 7.17
CA ARG A 132 16.89 1.34 5.97
C ARG A 132 16.00 0.38 5.17
N HIS A 133 14.74 0.70 5.04
CA HIS A 133 13.77 -0.09 4.28
C HIS A 133 13.45 0.63 2.98
N LEU A 134 13.46 -0.10 1.87
CA LEU A 134 13.13 0.40 0.55
C LEU A 134 11.86 -0.29 0.04
N TYR A 135 10.89 0.50 -0.40
CA TYR A 135 9.62 0.02 -0.92
C TYR A 135 9.47 0.37 -2.39
N ASN A 136 9.20 -0.64 -3.22
CA ASN A 136 8.71 -0.49 -4.57
C ASN A 136 7.25 -0.94 -4.62
N ALA A 137 6.31 -0.05 -4.87
CA ALA A 137 4.89 -0.36 -4.76
C ALA A 137 4.07 -0.07 -6.02
N SER A 138 4.54 0.86 -6.86
CA SER A 138 3.82 1.31 -8.06
C SER A 138 4.22 0.58 -9.34
N ALA A 139 5.17 -0.36 -9.27
CA ALA A 139 5.67 -1.05 -10.45
C ALA A 139 4.56 -1.90 -11.10
N HIS A 140 4.26 -1.63 -12.35
CA HIS A 140 3.34 -2.41 -13.17
C HIS A 140 3.78 -2.39 -14.63
N ASN A 141 3.41 -3.41 -15.39
CA ASN A 141 3.71 -3.50 -16.81
C ASN A 141 2.55 -4.17 -17.54
N LEU A 142 2.18 -3.66 -18.70
CA LEU A 142 1.06 -4.15 -19.51
C LEU A 142 1.53 -4.71 -20.86
N ALA A 143 2.84 -4.87 -21.06
CA ALA A 143 3.40 -5.34 -22.33
C ALA A 143 3.30 -6.87 -22.45
N ALA A 144 2.88 -7.34 -23.64
CA ALA A 144 2.89 -8.75 -24.03
C ALA A 144 2.20 -9.70 -23.01
N ASN A 145 2.90 -10.73 -22.54
CA ASN A 145 2.40 -11.73 -21.60
C ASN A 145 3.01 -11.56 -20.20
N SER A 146 2.49 -12.30 -19.23
CA SER A 146 2.88 -12.23 -17.81
C SER A 146 4.37 -12.51 -17.59
N GLU A 147 4.97 -13.48 -18.30
CA GLU A 147 6.41 -13.77 -18.21
C GLU A 147 7.26 -12.57 -18.62
N TYR A 148 6.91 -11.93 -19.75
CA TYR A 148 7.64 -10.77 -20.25
C TYR A 148 7.46 -9.54 -19.35
N GLN A 149 6.24 -9.31 -18.86
CA GLN A 149 5.94 -8.27 -17.88
C GLN A 149 6.79 -8.44 -16.62
N MET A 150 6.85 -9.65 -16.09
CA MET A 150 7.65 -9.99 -14.92
C MET A 150 9.13 -9.73 -15.15
N ARG A 151 9.66 -10.13 -16.30
CA ARG A 151 11.07 -9.89 -16.66
C ARG A 151 11.40 -8.40 -16.68
N LEU A 152 10.52 -7.58 -17.27
CA LEU A 152 10.71 -6.12 -17.31
C LEU A 152 10.67 -5.51 -15.90
N LEU A 153 9.71 -5.88 -15.09
CA LEU A 153 9.56 -5.38 -13.72
C LEU A 153 10.77 -5.73 -12.84
N PHE A 154 11.26 -6.97 -12.92
CA PHE A 154 12.46 -7.34 -12.17
C PHE A 154 13.72 -6.68 -12.67
N ASN A 155 13.88 -6.48 -13.99
CA ASN A 155 15.01 -5.73 -14.52
C ASN A 155 15.03 -4.29 -14.01
N GLU A 156 13.90 -3.61 -14.04
CA GLU A 156 13.76 -2.25 -13.49
C GLU A 156 14.08 -2.22 -12.00
N TYR A 157 13.51 -3.16 -11.23
CA TYR A 157 13.72 -3.24 -9.80
C TYR A 157 15.21 -3.49 -9.44
N VAL A 158 15.88 -4.36 -10.17
CA VAL A 158 17.33 -4.61 -9.99
C VAL A 158 18.15 -3.35 -10.25
N MET A 159 17.80 -2.55 -11.26
CA MET A 159 18.46 -1.27 -11.53
C MET A 159 18.23 -0.26 -10.39
N GLN A 160 16.99 -0.13 -9.93
CA GLN A 160 16.64 0.73 -8.78
C GLN A 160 17.39 0.32 -7.51
N LEU A 161 17.49 -0.99 -7.23
CA LEU A 161 18.28 -1.50 -6.11
C LEU A 161 19.77 -1.19 -6.24
N ALA A 162 20.33 -1.31 -7.45
CA ALA A 162 21.74 -1.02 -7.70
C ALA A 162 22.07 0.47 -7.47
N GLU A 163 21.18 1.39 -7.84
CA GLU A 163 21.31 2.82 -7.53
C GLU A 163 21.35 3.10 -6.02
N GLU A 164 20.71 2.25 -5.23
CA GLU A 164 20.68 2.32 -3.77
C GLU A 164 21.83 1.52 -3.10
N GLY A 165 22.74 0.94 -3.89
CA GLY A 165 23.81 0.09 -3.40
C GLY A 165 23.35 -1.28 -2.90
N CYS A 166 22.15 -1.71 -3.30
CA CYS A 166 21.51 -2.95 -2.89
C CYS A 166 21.50 -4.00 -4.02
N LYS A 167 21.30 -5.27 -3.64
CA LYS A 167 21.14 -6.39 -4.56
C LYS A 167 19.89 -7.19 -4.24
N LEU A 168 19.21 -7.68 -5.26
CA LEU A 168 18.01 -8.49 -5.12
C LEU A 168 18.24 -9.73 -4.21
N SER A 169 19.36 -10.43 -4.42
CA SER A 169 19.69 -11.66 -3.68
C SER A 169 20.07 -11.46 -2.22
N GLU A 170 20.46 -10.24 -1.83
CA GLU A 170 20.99 -9.94 -0.49
C GLU A 170 20.02 -9.09 0.32
N ASN A 171 19.26 -8.21 -0.33
CA ASN A 171 18.49 -7.16 0.33
C ASN A 171 16.98 -7.27 0.15
N CYS A 172 16.50 -8.09 -0.81
CA CYS A 172 15.05 -8.26 -1.00
C CYS A 172 14.48 -9.15 0.11
N ILE A 173 13.60 -8.58 0.94
CA ILE A 173 12.95 -9.30 2.04
C ILE A 173 11.66 -9.98 1.56
N ARG A 174 10.88 -9.28 0.73
CA ARG A 174 9.58 -9.79 0.26
C ARG A 174 9.18 -9.16 -1.07
N THR A 175 8.63 -9.99 -1.93
CA THR A 175 7.99 -9.58 -3.18
C THR A 175 6.53 -10.03 -3.16
N TRP A 176 5.62 -9.15 -3.57
CA TRP A 176 4.20 -9.43 -3.74
C TRP A 176 3.87 -9.21 -5.21
N LEU A 177 3.47 -10.27 -5.88
CA LEU A 177 3.15 -10.26 -7.29
C LEU A 177 1.63 -10.42 -7.46
N PHE A 178 1.03 -9.51 -8.20
CA PHE A 178 -0.38 -9.55 -8.57
C PHE A 178 -0.44 -9.82 -10.06
N VAL A 179 -0.96 -10.98 -10.43
CA VAL A 179 -1.01 -11.46 -11.82
C VAL A 179 -2.45 -11.58 -12.24
N ASN A 180 -2.78 -11.02 -13.41
CA ASN A 180 -4.11 -11.21 -14.00
C ASN A 180 -4.28 -12.65 -14.43
N ASP A 181 -5.50 -13.20 -14.26
CA ASP A 181 -5.84 -14.59 -14.64
C ASP A 181 -4.80 -15.61 -14.13
N ILE A 182 -4.54 -15.57 -12.82
CA ILE A 182 -3.48 -16.35 -12.18
C ILE A 182 -3.58 -17.85 -12.49
N ASP A 183 -4.79 -18.39 -12.61
CA ASP A 183 -5.02 -19.80 -12.94
C ASP A 183 -4.51 -20.18 -14.34
N LEU A 184 -4.45 -19.24 -15.27
CA LEU A 184 -3.92 -19.44 -16.62
C LEU A 184 -2.43 -19.11 -16.74
N ASN A 185 -1.90 -18.33 -15.80
CA ASN A 185 -0.54 -17.81 -15.82
C ASN A 185 0.37 -18.40 -14.73
N TYR A 186 -0.15 -19.37 -13.96
CA TYR A 186 0.60 -20.08 -12.93
C TYR A 186 1.07 -21.43 -13.51
N GLY A 187 2.29 -21.46 -14.04
CA GLY A 187 2.88 -22.65 -14.65
C GLY A 187 4.39 -22.61 -14.69
#